data_af66991cdd6a57070f080fa9ace91ee8
#
_entry.id   af66991cdd6a57070f080fa9ace91ee8
#
_cell.length_a   1.000
_cell.length_b   1.000
_cell.length_c   1.000
_cell.angle_alpha   90.00
_cell.angle_beta   90.00
_cell.angle_gamma   90.00
#
_symmetry.space_group_name_H-M   'P 1'
#
loop_
_entity.id
_entity.type
_entity.pdbx_description
1 polymer ?
#
loop_
_entity_poly.entity_id
_entity_poly.type
_entity_poly.pdbx_seq_one_letter_code
_entity_poly.pdbx_strand_id
1 'polypeptide(L)' 'MNYETGFQLGVMEARLKKMRKQRDEYKKQRDELIVDIAKLRERNEELEDMWRTLKNELLGRYEFYRFRLNELQLES' A
#
# COMPACT_ATOMS: atom_id res chain seq x y z
N MET A 1 46.10 -0.07 34.78
CA MET A 1 45.08 -0.11 33.73
C MET A 1 45.04 -1.52 33.12
N ASN A 2 43.93 -2.16 33.21
CA ASN A 2 43.83 -3.55 32.78
C ASN A 2 43.54 -3.64 31.28
N TYR A 3 44.19 -4.54 30.59
CA TYR A 3 43.91 -4.87 29.20
C TYR A 3 42.45 -5.20 29.00
N GLU A 4 41.82 -5.83 29.98
CA GLU A 4 40.40 -6.19 29.95
C GLU A 4 39.49 -5.00 29.80
N THR A 5 39.78 -3.87 30.46
CA THR A 5 38.96 -2.66 30.35
C THR A 5 39.03 -2.05 28.95
N GLY A 6 40.23 -1.99 28.34
CA GLY A 6 40.42 -1.52 26.99
C GLY A 6 39.76 -2.44 25.99
N PHE A 7 39.85 -3.75 26.16
CA PHE A 7 39.20 -4.74 25.33
C PHE A 7 37.67 -4.64 25.42
N GLN A 8 37.12 -4.51 26.60
CA GLN A 8 35.69 -4.36 26.83
C GLN A 8 35.13 -3.07 26.17
N LEU A 9 35.84 -1.95 26.28
CA LEU A 9 35.48 -0.71 25.62
C LEU A 9 35.45 -0.87 24.08
N GLY A 10 36.47 -1.52 23.54
CA GLY A 10 36.55 -1.80 22.12
C GLY A 10 35.37 -2.65 21.62
N VAL A 11 35.00 -3.68 22.38
CA VAL A 11 33.84 -4.55 22.06
C VAL A 11 32.54 -3.76 22.16
N MET A 12 32.38 -2.93 23.19
CA MET A 12 31.20 -2.10 23.36
C MET A 12 31.04 -1.09 22.21
N GLU A 13 32.13 -0.44 21.81
CA GLU A 13 32.13 0.49 20.69
C GLU A 13 31.74 -0.21 19.37
N ALA A 14 32.30 -1.40 19.15
CA ALA A 14 31.96 -2.21 17.97
C ALA A 14 30.48 -2.58 17.95
N ARG A 15 29.92 -2.99 19.09
CA ARG A 15 28.50 -3.30 19.24
C ARG A 15 27.63 -2.09 19.00
N LEU A 16 27.97 -0.93 19.54
CA LEU A 16 27.24 0.30 19.34
C LEU A 16 27.23 0.71 17.86
N LYS A 17 28.37 0.61 17.20
CA LYS A 17 28.49 0.91 15.77
C LYS A 17 27.59 -0.02 14.93
N LYS A 18 27.58 -1.31 15.25
CA LYS A 18 26.74 -2.30 14.60
C LYS A 18 25.25 -2.01 14.83
N MET A 19 24.87 -1.71 16.06
CA MET A 19 23.48 -1.36 16.41
C MET A 19 23.00 -0.12 15.68
N ARG A 20 23.82 0.92 15.59
CA ARG A 20 23.49 2.15 14.85
C ARG A 20 23.30 1.86 13.38
N LYS A 21 24.15 1.04 12.79
CA LYS A 21 24.05 0.65 11.39
C LYS A 21 22.76 -0.13 11.15
N GLN A 22 22.41 -1.09 11.99
CA GLN A 22 21.18 -1.85 11.92
C GLN A 22 19.95 -0.96 12.05
N ARG A 23 19.98 -0.02 13.01
CA ARG A 23 18.91 0.96 13.20
C ARG A 23 18.69 1.79 11.94
N ASP A 24 19.76 2.28 11.33
CA ASP A 24 19.67 3.10 10.13
C ASP A 24 19.15 2.31 8.95
N GLU A 25 19.53 1.04 8.82
CA GLU A 25 19.00 0.12 7.80
C GLU A 25 17.50 -0.13 7.98
N TYR A 26 17.05 -0.40 9.22
CA TYR A 26 15.63 -0.58 9.53
C TYR A 26 14.82 0.68 9.26
N LYS A 27 15.36 1.82 9.61
CA LYS A 27 14.71 3.11 9.33
C LYS A 27 14.53 3.33 7.83
N LYS A 28 15.55 3.04 7.04
CA LYS A 28 15.49 3.13 5.59
C LYS A 28 14.43 2.18 5.02
N GLN A 29 14.41 0.93 5.46
CA GLN A 29 13.42 -0.06 5.06
C GLN A 29 12.00 0.39 5.42
N ARG A 30 11.82 0.93 6.62
CA ARG A 30 10.54 1.48 7.06
C ARG A 30 10.07 2.60 6.14
N ASP A 31 10.96 3.54 5.80
CA ASP A 31 10.62 4.68 4.94
C ASP A 31 10.25 4.21 3.53
N GLU A 32 10.96 3.23 2.99
CA GLU A 32 10.65 2.61 1.71
C GLU A 32 9.27 1.94 1.73
N LEU A 33 8.96 1.20 2.79
CA LEU A 33 7.65 0.55 2.96
C LEU A 33 6.52 1.57 3.06
N ILE A 34 6.72 2.69 3.72
CA ILE A 34 5.72 3.76 3.81
C ILE A 34 5.41 4.32 2.42
N VAL A 35 6.43 4.54 1.60
CA VAL A 35 6.25 5.00 0.22
C VAL A 35 5.50 3.95 -0.61
N ASP A 36 5.84 2.68 -0.47
CA ASP A 36 5.18 1.59 -1.18
C ASP A 36 3.70 1.46 -0.78
N ILE A 37 3.40 1.60 0.50
CA ILE A 37 2.02 1.59 1.01
C ILE A 37 1.23 2.75 0.39
N ALA A 38 1.81 3.95 0.32
CA ALA A 38 1.15 5.10 -0.28
C ALA A 38 0.83 4.86 -1.76
N LYS A 39 1.77 4.29 -2.51
CA LYS A 39 1.56 3.92 -3.92
C LYS A 39 0.46 2.88 -4.09
N LEU A 40 0.44 1.87 -3.22
CA LEU A 40 -0.58 0.83 -3.27
C LEU A 40 -1.97 1.37 -2.94
N ARG A 41 -2.09 2.29 -2.00
CA ARG A 41 -3.36 2.96 -1.68
C ARG A 41 -3.87 3.77 -2.85
N GLU A 42 -3.00 4.53 -3.49
CA GLU A 42 -3.34 5.30 -4.68
C GLU A 42 -3.85 4.38 -5.80
N ARG A 43 -3.16 3.26 -6.03
CA ARG A 43 -3.57 2.27 -7.03
C ARG A 43 -4.91 1.64 -6.70
N ASN A 44 -5.15 1.34 -5.42
CA ASN A 44 -6.43 0.81 -4.97
C ASN A 44 -7.58 1.79 -5.20
N GLU A 45 -7.37 3.07 -4.92
CA GLU A 45 -8.36 4.11 -5.18
C GLU A 45 -8.68 4.22 -6.67
N GLU A 46 -7.67 4.18 -7.54
CA GLU A 46 -7.87 4.18 -8.99
C GLU A 46 -8.71 2.97 -9.44
N LEU A 47 -8.38 1.78 -8.92
CA LEU A 47 -9.11 0.56 -9.26
C LEU A 47 -10.56 0.61 -8.74
N GLU A 48 -10.80 1.14 -7.56
CA GLU A 48 -12.14 1.32 -7.01
C GLU A 48 -12.96 2.29 -7.86
N ASP A 49 -12.36 3.39 -8.31
CA ASP A 49 -13.02 4.35 -9.19
C ASP A 49 -13.37 3.73 -10.54
N MET A 50 -12.45 2.99 -11.14
CA MET A 50 -12.69 2.27 -12.39
C MET A 50 -13.82 1.26 -12.24
N TRP A 51 -13.84 0.51 -11.13
CA TRP A 51 -14.88 -0.46 -10.83
C TRP A 51 -16.24 0.22 -10.67
N ARG A 52 -16.29 1.32 -9.96
CA ARG A 52 -17.53 2.10 -9.73
C ARG A 52 -18.08 2.63 -11.05
N THR A 53 -17.22 3.16 -11.91
CA THR A 53 -17.59 3.66 -13.23
C THR A 53 -18.17 2.53 -14.08
N LEU A 54 -17.50 1.39 -14.15
CA LEU A 54 -17.97 0.22 -14.91
C LEU A 54 -19.30 -0.28 -14.37
N LYS A 55 -19.46 -0.38 -13.07
CA LYS A 55 -20.70 -0.79 -12.41
C LYS A 55 -21.85 0.14 -12.79
N ASN A 56 -21.63 1.45 -12.75
CA ASN A 56 -22.63 2.44 -13.09
C ASN A 56 -23.04 2.36 -14.58
N GLU A 57 -22.09 2.15 -15.46
CA GLU A 57 -22.37 1.94 -16.87
C GLU A 57 -23.22 0.70 -17.12
N LEU A 58 -22.89 -0.40 -16.47
CA LEU A 58 -23.65 -1.65 -16.59
C LEU A 58 -25.07 -1.51 -16.05
N LEU A 59 -25.24 -0.82 -14.91
CA LEU A 59 -26.56 -0.55 -14.36
C LEU A 59 -27.39 0.34 -15.28
N GLY A 60 -26.78 1.37 -15.87
CA GLY A 60 -27.44 2.24 -16.82
C GLY A 60 -27.93 1.48 -18.05
N ARG A 61 -27.12 0.58 -18.60
CA ARG A 61 -27.50 -0.27 -19.73
C ARG A 61 -28.63 -1.23 -19.35
N TYR A 62 -28.55 -1.83 -18.17
CA TYR A 62 -29.59 -2.72 -17.68
C TYR A 62 -30.94 -2.01 -17.55
N GLU A 63 -30.97 -0.82 -16.98
CA GLU A 63 -32.16 0.00 -16.81
C GLU A 63 -32.76 0.39 -18.16
N PHE A 64 -31.91 0.75 -19.11
CA PHE A 64 -32.31 1.08 -20.48
C PHE A 64 -32.98 -0.12 -21.16
N TYR A 65 -32.41 -1.31 -21.10
CA TYR A 65 -32.97 -2.50 -21.69
C TYR A 65 -34.30 -2.90 -21.00
N ARG A 66 -34.37 -2.75 -19.74
CA ARG A 66 -35.61 -3.03 -18.97
C ARG A 66 -36.72 -2.09 -19.37
N PHE A 67 -36.41 -0.81 -19.55
CA PHE A 67 -37.37 0.18 -20.04
C PHE A 67 -37.88 -0.17 -21.44
N ARG A 68 -37.00 -0.54 -22.35
CA ARG A 68 -37.32 -0.98 -23.70
C ARG A 68 -38.25 -2.19 -23.72
N LEU A 69 -37.95 -3.18 -22.90
CA LEU A 69 -38.79 -4.37 -22.79
C LEU A 69 -40.20 -4.02 -22.30
N ASN A 70 -40.31 -3.14 -21.34
CA ASN A 70 -41.60 -2.69 -20.83
C ASN A 70 -42.41 -1.95 -21.93
N GLU A 71 -41.78 -1.11 -22.71
CA GLU A 71 -42.43 -0.45 -23.85
C GLU A 71 -42.97 -1.46 -24.88
N LEU A 72 -42.18 -2.45 -25.24
CA LEU A 72 -42.58 -3.50 -26.17
C LEU A 72 -43.77 -4.32 -25.64
N GLN A 73 -43.82 -4.59 -24.36
CA GLN A 73 -44.93 -5.28 -23.73
C GLN A 73 -46.20 -4.46 -23.72
N LEU A 74 -46.09 -3.15 -23.54
CA LEU A 74 -47.22 -2.23 -23.55
C LEU A 74 -47.81 -2.05 -24.95
N GLU A 75 -47.00 -2.13 -26.00
CA GLU A 75 -47.43 -2.03 -27.37
C GLU A 75 -48.10 -3.31 -27.88
N SER A 76 -47.81 -4.42 -27.27
CA SER A 76 -48.40 -5.69 -27.61
C SER A 76 -49.73 -5.91 -26.88
#